data_e4781d5a41db1766d43420cf305409a2
#
_entry.id   e4781d5a41db1766d43420cf305409a2
#
_cell.length_a   1.000
_cell.length_b   1.000
_cell.length_c   1.000
_cell.angle_alpha   90.00
_cell.angle_beta   90.00
_cell.angle_gamma   90.00
#
_symmetry.space_group_name_H-M   'P 1'
#
loop_
_entity.id
_entity.type
_entity.pdbx_description
1 polymer ?
#
loop_
_entity_poly.entity_id
_entity_poly.type
_entity_poly.pdbx_seq_one_letter_code
_entity_poly.pdbx_strand_id
1 'polypeptide(L)'
;MSQVNTKDRITQAALKLFLEKGYQKTSIAAIETEAGLVPRAGAFYRHFDGKQALLMEIAKGTVSETPDDFGLDRLADFGDTRSELVAIALKYEEAMIRQKPFARLIEEIRLLDFGAELQSEIDGDMMVGFVTWLSEKPAAKDKSQKQMAALLISMIGGWIFYIHKVQQDATADMLDRDTMLDEWATRWASILDSAN
;
A
#
# COMPACT_ATOMS: atom_id res chain seq x y z
N MET A 1 -7.91 10.02 -28.77
CA MET A 1 -7.42 8.74 -28.24
C MET A 1 -5.91 8.88 -28.08
N SER A 2 -5.43 9.03 -26.85
CA SER A 2 -3.99 9.10 -26.56
C SER A 2 -3.35 7.77 -26.97
N GLN A 3 -2.31 7.81 -27.82
CA GLN A 3 -1.54 6.61 -28.14
C GLN A 3 -0.87 6.14 -26.82
N VAL A 4 -1.27 4.98 -26.33
CA VAL A 4 -0.59 4.32 -25.20
C VAL A 4 0.86 4.10 -25.64
N ASN A 5 1.82 4.70 -24.94
CA ASN A 5 3.22 4.62 -25.32
C ASN A 5 3.76 3.18 -25.12
N THR A 6 4.92 2.87 -25.71
CA THR A 6 5.49 1.53 -25.65
C THR A 6 5.82 1.12 -24.22
N LYS A 7 6.26 2.05 -23.37
CA LYS A 7 6.56 1.81 -21.97
C LYS A 7 5.31 1.34 -21.23
N ASP A 8 4.19 2.05 -21.38
CA ASP A 8 2.92 1.71 -20.73
C ASP A 8 2.41 0.33 -21.19
N ARG A 9 2.55 0.02 -22.50
CA ARG A 9 2.17 -1.31 -23.03
C ARG A 9 2.98 -2.43 -22.38
N ILE A 10 4.31 -2.25 -22.22
CA ILE A 10 5.19 -3.20 -21.54
C ILE A 10 4.77 -3.35 -20.07
N THR A 11 4.51 -2.25 -19.36
CA THR A 11 4.11 -2.23 -17.94
C THR A 11 2.79 -2.96 -17.74
N GLN A 12 1.77 -2.68 -18.55
CA GLN A 12 0.47 -3.35 -18.47
C GLN A 12 0.56 -4.85 -18.80
N ALA A 13 1.32 -5.21 -19.85
CA ALA A 13 1.54 -6.61 -20.23
C ALA A 13 2.27 -7.38 -19.13
N ALA A 14 3.28 -6.78 -18.51
CA ALA A 14 4.02 -7.39 -17.42
C ALA A 14 3.15 -7.58 -16.19
N LEU A 15 2.40 -6.56 -15.79
CA LEU A 15 1.48 -6.63 -14.66
C LEU A 15 0.48 -7.78 -14.83
N LYS A 16 -0.17 -7.86 -15.99
CA LYS A 16 -1.09 -8.95 -16.32
C LYS A 16 -0.42 -10.31 -16.16
N LEU A 17 0.76 -10.51 -16.77
CA LEU A 17 1.46 -11.79 -16.71
C LEU A 17 1.99 -12.13 -15.31
N PHE A 18 2.42 -11.15 -14.52
CA PHE A 18 2.84 -11.35 -13.16
C PHE A 18 1.67 -11.81 -12.27
N LEU A 19 0.50 -11.24 -12.45
CA LEU A 19 -0.70 -11.65 -11.71
C LEU A 19 -1.21 -13.05 -12.12
N GLU A 20 -1.14 -13.37 -13.42
CA GLU A 20 -1.62 -14.65 -13.94
C GLU A 20 -0.66 -15.82 -13.66
N LYS A 21 0.63 -15.61 -13.89
CA LYS A 21 1.66 -16.67 -13.91
C LYS A 21 2.69 -16.57 -12.78
N GLY A 22 2.74 -15.43 -12.11
CA GLY A 22 3.77 -15.07 -11.15
C GLY A 22 5.00 -14.43 -11.79
N TYR A 23 5.77 -13.68 -10.99
CA TYR A 23 6.97 -12.97 -11.43
C TYR A 23 8.03 -13.93 -11.96
N GLN A 24 8.33 -14.99 -11.21
CA GLN A 24 9.41 -15.93 -11.55
C GLN A 24 9.18 -16.61 -12.91
N LYS A 25 7.95 -17.01 -13.19
CA LYS A 25 7.58 -17.76 -14.41
C LYS A 25 7.38 -16.87 -15.65
N THR A 26 7.41 -15.55 -15.49
CA THR A 26 7.23 -14.60 -16.59
C THR A 26 8.57 -14.22 -17.20
N SER A 27 8.74 -14.42 -18.50
CA SER A 27 9.93 -14.03 -19.26
C SER A 27 9.75 -12.68 -19.96
N ILE A 28 10.85 -11.95 -20.21
CA ILE A 28 10.83 -10.69 -20.97
C ILE A 28 10.24 -10.92 -22.38
N ALA A 29 10.57 -12.04 -23.04
CA ALA A 29 10.00 -12.36 -24.35
C ALA A 29 8.48 -12.56 -24.31
N ALA A 30 7.93 -13.12 -23.23
CA ALA A 30 6.49 -13.24 -23.03
C ALA A 30 5.85 -11.85 -22.84
N ILE A 31 6.51 -10.97 -22.07
CA ILE A 31 6.05 -9.58 -21.88
C ILE A 31 6.04 -8.82 -23.20
N GLU A 32 7.11 -8.91 -24.01
CA GLU A 32 7.17 -8.29 -25.33
C GLU A 32 6.06 -8.78 -26.24
N THR A 33 5.79 -10.10 -26.25
CA THR A 33 4.70 -10.70 -27.05
C THR A 33 3.34 -10.17 -26.60
N GLU A 34 3.05 -10.18 -25.31
CA GLU A 34 1.79 -9.68 -24.73
C GLU A 34 1.60 -8.19 -25.00
N ALA A 35 2.69 -7.40 -24.99
CA ALA A 35 2.70 -5.99 -25.33
C ALA A 35 2.56 -5.73 -26.84
N GLY A 36 2.44 -6.78 -27.68
CA GLY A 36 2.37 -6.64 -29.14
C GLY A 36 3.69 -6.15 -29.77
N LEU A 37 4.82 -6.47 -29.15
CA LEU A 37 6.16 -6.17 -29.66
C LEU A 37 6.81 -7.43 -30.25
N VAL A 38 7.83 -7.24 -31.09
CA VAL A 38 8.62 -8.36 -31.60
C VAL A 38 9.57 -8.83 -30.50
N PRO A 39 9.43 -10.09 -30.02
CA PRO A 39 10.27 -10.59 -28.94
C PRO A 39 11.75 -10.59 -29.33
N ARG A 40 12.61 -10.23 -28.37
CA ARG A 40 14.08 -10.18 -28.52
C ARG A 40 14.59 -9.13 -29.52
N ALA A 41 13.75 -8.20 -29.97
CA ALA A 41 14.18 -7.09 -30.85
C ALA A 41 14.74 -5.88 -30.06
N GLY A 42 14.89 -6.01 -28.73
CA GLY A 42 15.47 -4.97 -27.87
C GLY A 42 14.52 -3.83 -27.50
N ALA A 43 13.24 -3.94 -27.85
CA ALA A 43 12.25 -2.90 -27.52
C ALA A 43 12.07 -2.75 -26.01
N PHE A 44 12.10 -3.84 -25.25
CA PHE A 44 12.04 -3.86 -23.80
C PHE A 44 13.20 -3.07 -23.17
N TYR A 45 14.43 -3.35 -23.59
CA TYR A 45 15.65 -2.78 -23.02
C TYR A 45 15.87 -1.30 -23.31
N ARG A 46 15.04 -0.69 -24.18
CA ARG A 46 15.01 0.77 -24.34
C ARG A 46 14.28 1.49 -23.21
N HIS A 47 13.51 0.75 -22.42
CA HIS A 47 12.64 1.31 -21.36
C HIS A 47 13.00 0.80 -19.97
N PHE A 48 13.54 -0.43 -19.87
CA PHE A 48 13.83 -1.09 -18.61
C PHE A 48 15.14 -1.87 -18.68
N ASP A 49 15.99 -1.76 -17.67
CA ASP A 49 17.26 -2.47 -17.58
C ASP A 49 17.08 -3.98 -17.35
N GLY A 50 15.88 -4.41 -16.96
CA GLY A 50 15.55 -5.81 -16.73
C GLY A 50 14.16 -5.98 -16.11
N LYS A 51 13.79 -7.25 -15.90
CA LYS A 51 12.49 -7.61 -15.33
C LYS A 51 12.32 -7.09 -13.89
N GLN A 52 13.42 -6.99 -13.13
CA GLN A 52 13.42 -6.41 -11.79
C GLN A 52 13.09 -4.91 -11.83
N ALA A 53 13.76 -4.13 -12.68
CA ALA A 53 13.49 -2.70 -12.82
C ALA A 53 12.04 -2.42 -13.22
N LEU A 54 11.47 -3.25 -14.10
CA LEU A 54 10.07 -3.19 -14.48
C LEU A 54 9.15 -3.50 -13.28
N LEU A 55 9.46 -4.53 -12.48
CA LEU A 55 8.67 -4.88 -11.29
C LEU A 55 8.70 -3.74 -10.26
N MET A 56 9.87 -3.13 -10.04
CA MET A 56 10.02 -1.98 -9.15
C MET A 56 9.18 -0.80 -9.61
N GLU A 57 9.16 -0.50 -10.91
CA GLU A 57 8.31 0.57 -11.44
C GLU A 57 6.82 0.26 -11.31
N ILE A 58 6.41 -0.99 -11.56
CA ILE A 58 5.01 -1.43 -11.34
C ILE A 58 4.63 -1.28 -9.87
N ALA A 59 5.48 -1.74 -8.96
CA ALA A 59 5.23 -1.67 -7.53
C ALA A 59 5.10 -0.21 -7.06
N LYS A 60 6.02 0.66 -7.47
CA LYS A 60 5.93 2.10 -7.19
C LYS A 60 4.66 2.72 -7.76
N GLY A 61 4.30 2.44 -9.01
CA GLY A 61 3.07 2.94 -9.63
C GLY A 61 1.82 2.47 -8.90
N THR A 62 1.77 1.20 -8.48
CA THR A 62 0.65 0.63 -7.73
C THR A 62 0.51 1.25 -6.35
N VAL A 63 1.62 1.65 -5.73
CA VAL A 63 1.68 2.29 -4.41
C VAL A 63 1.56 3.81 -4.51
N SER A 64 2.11 4.43 -5.57
CA SER A 64 2.00 5.89 -5.80
C SER A 64 0.57 6.36 -6.09
N GLU A 65 -0.32 5.43 -6.48
CA GLU A 65 -1.77 5.71 -6.46
C GLU A 65 -2.33 5.74 -5.03
N THR A 66 -1.49 5.45 -4.02
CA THR A 66 -1.88 5.42 -2.61
C THR A 66 -1.37 6.58 -1.74
N PRO A 67 -0.16 7.17 -1.87
CA PRO A 67 0.28 8.24 -0.96
C PRO A 67 -0.46 9.55 -1.15
N ASP A 68 -0.63 10.02 -2.38
CA ASP A 68 -1.42 11.24 -2.67
C ASP A 68 -2.92 11.01 -2.47
N ASP A 69 -3.39 9.76 -2.64
CA ASP A 69 -4.79 9.39 -2.52
C ASP A 69 -5.20 9.09 -1.06
N PHE A 70 -4.25 8.83 -0.16
CA PHE A 70 -4.54 8.78 1.28
C PHE A 70 -4.98 10.15 1.80
N GLY A 71 -4.63 11.25 1.11
CA GLY A 71 -5.09 12.60 1.45
C GLY A 71 -4.83 12.93 2.92
N LEU A 72 -3.68 12.50 3.46
CA LEU A 72 -3.28 12.76 4.84
C LEU A 72 -3.14 14.26 5.10
N ASP A 73 -2.83 15.03 4.07
CA ASP A 73 -2.81 16.49 4.05
C ASP A 73 -4.20 17.11 4.27
N ARG A 74 -5.27 16.37 3.98
CA ARG A 74 -6.67 16.79 4.15
C ARG A 74 -7.32 16.26 5.42
N LEU A 75 -6.62 15.50 6.23
CA LEU A 75 -7.21 14.97 7.48
C LEU A 75 -7.61 16.09 8.44
N ALA A 76 -6.87 17.18 8.48
CA ALA A 76 -7.21 18.36 9.28
C ALA A 76 -8.60 18.95 8.93
N ASP A 77 -9.12 18.71 7.73
CA ASP A 77 -10.44 19.17 7.31
C ASP A 77 -11.60 18.48 8.07
N PHE A 78 -11.33 17.34 8.72
CA PHE A 78 -12.32 16.61 9.53
C PHE A 78 -12.57 17.23 10.91
N GLY A 79 -11.65 18.09 11.39
CA GLY A 79 -11.84 18.93 12.57
C GLY A 79 -11.65 18.25 13.93
N ASP A 80 -11.57 16.92 14.00
CA ASP A 80 -11.27 16.16 15.21
C ASP A 80 -10.55 14.85 14.92
N THR A 81 -9.72 14.41 15.89
CA THR A 81 -8.86 13.23 15.74
C THR A 81 -9.65 11.94 15.50
N ARG A 82 -10.85 11.80 16.06
CA ARG A 82 -11.69 10.61 15.84
C ARG A 82 -12.15 10.53 14.38
N SER A 83 -12.63 11.63 13.83
CA SER A 83 -13.07 11.69 12.42
C SER A 83 -11.91 11.46 11.44
N GLU A 84 -10.72 12.00 11.76
CA GLU A 84 -9.50 11.74 11.01
C GLU A 84 -9.13 10.24 11.03
N LEU A 85 -9.19 9.59 12.18
CA LEU A 85 -8.93 8.15 12.33
C LEU A 85 -9.93 7.29 11.54
N VAL A 86 -11.21 7.63 11.58
CA VAL A 86 -12.23 6.96 10.75
C VAL A 86 -11.88 7.08 9.27
N ALA A 87 -11.52 8.28 8.80
CA ALA A 87 -11.11 8.48 7.41
C ALA A 87 -9.87 7.66 7.03
N ILE A 88 -8.86 7.60 7.91
CA ILE A 88 -7.66 6.76 7.72
C ILE A 88 -8.05 5.29 7.61
N ALA A 89 -8.88 4.79 8.53
CA ALA A 89 -9.30 3.39 8.56
C ALA A 89 -10.05 2.98 7.29
N LEU A 90 -10.99 3.80 6.84
CA LEU A 90 -11.77 3.54 5.62
C LEU A 90 -10.92 3.57 4.36
N LYS A 91 -10.02 4.53 4.23
CA LYS A 91 -9.08 4.61 3.11
C LYS A 91 -8.12 3.43 3.10
N TYR A 92 -7.64 2.99 4.27
CA TYR A 92 -6.80 1.81 4.39
C TYR A 92 -7.56 0.55 3.96
N GLU A 93 -8.80 0.38 4.40
CA GLU A 93 -9.66 -0.74 3.98
C GLU A 93 -9.87 -0.76 2.47
N GLU A 94 -10.16 0.38 1.87
CA GLU A 94 -10.29 0.52 0.41
C GLU A 94 -9.00 0.15 -0.31
N ALA A 95 -7.84 0.63 0.18
CA ALA A 95 -6.55 0.28 -0.38
C ALA A 95 -6.27 -1.23 -0.31
N MET A 96 -6.59 -1.88 0.82
CA MET A 96 -6.46 -3.34 1.00
C MET A 96 -7.35 -4.11 0.02
N ILE A 97 -8.59 -3.66 -0.21
CA ILE A 97 -9.50 -4.27 -1.18
C ILE A 97 -8.92 -4.15 -2.59
N ARG A 98 -8.41 -2.98 -2.97
CA ARG A 98 -7.76 -2.75 -4.28
C ARG A 98 -6.51 -3.61 -4.46
N GLN A 99 -5.72 -3.81 -3.39
CA GLN A 99 -4.49 -4.60 -3.43
C GLN A 99 -4.73 -6.11 -3.39
N LYS A 100 -5.94 -6.58 -3.09
CA LYS A 100 -6.25 -8.02 -3.01
C LYS A 100 -5.81 -8.83 -4.24
N PRO A 101 -5.97 -8.35 -5.49
CA PRO A 101 -5.45 -9.07 -6.67
C PRO A 101 -3.93 -9.21 -6.67
N PHE A 102 -3.21 -8.30 -5.98
CA PHE A 102 -1.75 -8.28 -5.92
C PHE A 102 -1.16 -9.07 -4.76
N ALA A 103 -1.98 -9.57 -3.82
CA ALA A 103 -1.50 -10.23 -2.60
C ALA A 103 -0.49 -11.35 -2.89
N ARG A 104 -0.75 -12.18 -3.92
CA ARG A 104 0.17 -13.23 -4.34
C ARG A 104 1.48 -12.68 -4.88
N LEU A 105 1.44 -11.61 -5.67
CA LEU A 105 2.63 -10.97 -6.22
C LEU A 105 3.47 -10.33 -5.11
N ILE A 106 2.83 -9.73 -4.11
CA ILE A 106 3.50 -9.17 -2.93
C ILE A 106 4.25 -10.28 -2.16
N GLU A 107 3.63 -11.43 -1.96
CA GLU A 107 4.29 -12.57 -1.31
C GLU A 107 5.48 -13.09 -2.13
N GLU A 108 5.35 -13.18 -3.47
CA GLU A 108 6.47 -13.55 -4.34
C GLU A 108 7.62 -12.53 -4.25
N ILE A 109 7.31 -11.22 -4.20
CA ILE A 109 8.30 -10.13 -4.08
C ILE A 109 9.09 -10.27 -2.78
N ARG A 110 8.44 -10.57 -1.67
CA ARG A 110 9.10 -10.74 -0.36
C ARG A 110 10.15 -11.84 -0.35
N LEU A 111 10.03 -12.82 -1.23
CA LEU A 111 10.97 -13.96 -1.35
C LEU A 111 12.12 -13.67 -2.33
N LEU A 112 12.15 -12.49 -2.98
CA LEU A 112 13.21 -12.10 -3.89
C LEU A 112 14.38 -11.47 -3.10
N ASP A 113 15.60 -11.61 -3.60
CA ASP A 113 16.80 -11.05 -2.98
C ASP A 113 16.72 -9.52 -2.76
N PHE A 114 16.01 -8.82 -3.64
CA PHE A 114 15.74 -7.38 -3.56
C PHE A 114 14.37 -7.05 -2.93
N GLY A 115 13.61 -8.03 -2.49
CA GLY A 115 12.25 -7.84 -2.00
C GLY A 115 12.18 -6.96 -0.76
N ALA A 116 13.13 -7.09 0.15
CA ALA A 116 13.21 -6.27 1.35
C ALA A 116 13.52 -4.79 1.03
N GLU A 117 14.37 -4.52 0.06
CA GLU A 117 14.70 -3.16 -0.40
C GLU A 117 13.46 -2.50 -1.04
N LEU A 118 12.79 -3.22 -1.94
CA LEU A 118 11.55 -2.76 -2.57
C LEU A 118 10.46 -2.48 -1.53
N GLN A 119 10.26 -3.37 -0.57
CA GLN A 119 9.29 -3.18 0.49
C GLN A 119 9.62 -1.95 1.36
N SER A 120 10.89 -1.76 1.71
CA SER A 120 11.35 -0.60 2.48
C SER A 120 11.11 0.72 1.75
N GLU A 121 11.29 0.75 0.43
CA GLU A 121 11.05 1.93 -0.40
C GLU A 121 9.55 2.25 -0.46
N ILE A 122 8.70 1.24 -0.63
CA ILE A 122 7.24 1.35 -0.63
C ILE A 122 6.72 1.84 0.72
N ASP A 123 7.15 1.21 1.82
CA ASP A 123 6.68 1.52 3.17
C ASP A 123 7.17 2.90 3.62
N GLY A 124 8.34 3.35 3.11
CA GLY A 124 8.96 4.61 3.50
C GLY A 124 8.08 5.83 3.22
N ASP A 125 7.57 5.95 2.02
CA ASP A 125 6.77 7.10 1.59
C ASP A 125 5.43 7.17 2.37
N MET A 126 4.76 6.05 2.54
CA MET A 126 3.52 5.96 3.31
C MET A 126 3.76 6.30 4.79
N MET A 127 4.85 5.80 5.36
CA MET A 127 5.20 6.03 6.76
C MET A 127 5.48 7.51 7.06
N VAL A 128 6.13 8.23 6.14
CA VAL A 128 6.41 9.67 6.29
C VAL A 128 5.12 10.46 6.48
N GLY A 129 4.10 10.24 5.66
CA GLY A 129 2.81 10.93 5.78
C GLY A 129 2.14 10.67 7.14
N PHE A 130 2.10 9.41 7.58
CA PHE A 130 1.52 9.05 8.87
C PHE A 130 2.31 9.61 10.06
N VAL A 131 3.64 9.60 10.02
CA VAL A 131 4.47 10.18 11.07
C VAL A 131 4.26 11.69 11.14
N THR A 132 4.14 12.37 10.00
CA THR A 132 3.84 13.81 9.95
C THR A 132 2.49 14.10 10.62
N TRP A 133 1.43 13.44 10.20
CA TRP A 133 0.11 13.57 10.81
C TRP A 133 0.13 13.28 12.33
N LEU A 134 0.79 12.19 12.74
CA LEU A 134 0.88 11.81 14.15
C LEU A 134 1.65 12.85 14.97
N SER A 135 2.68 13.48 14.41
CA SER A 135 3.51 14.48 15.09
C SER A 135 2.73 15.72 15.54
N GLU A 136 1.60 15.98 14.91
CA GLU A 136 0.70 17.08 15.26
C GLU A 136 -0.20 16.77 16.47
N LYS A 137 -0.27 15.51 16.91
CA LYS A 137 -1.13 15.10 18.02
C LYS A 137 -0.46 15.33 19.38
N PRO A 138 -1.23 15.74 20.42
CA PRO A 138 -0.72 15.98 21.77
C PRO A 138 0.10 14.82 22.32
N ALA A 139 -0.37 13.58 22.15
CA ALA A 139 0.32 12.39 22.64
C ALA A 139 1.67 12.14 21.96
N ALA A 140 1.95 12.72 20.81
CA ALA A 140 3.23 12.60 20.11
C ALA A 140 4.28 13.62 20.57
N LYS A 141 3.86 14.63 21.33
CA LYS A 141 4.75 15.67 21.85
C LYS A 141 5.88 15.02 22.64
N ASP A 142 7.10 15.46 22.39
CA ASP A 142 8.32 14.97 23.03
C ASP A 142 8.66 13.48 22.80
N LYS A 143 7.95 12.79 21.92
CA LYS A 143 8.27 11.39 21.57
C LYS A 143 9.38 11.33 20.51
N SER A 144 10.30 10.40 20.70
CA SER A 144 11.29 10.06 19.69
C SER A 144 10.60 9.41 18.46
N GLN A 145 11.28 9.48 17.31
CA GLN A 145 10.80 8.85 16.07
C GLN A 145 10.47 7.36 16.24
N LYS A 146 11.25 6.62 17.04
CA LYS A 146 11.00 5.20 17.35
C LYS A 146 9.72 5.00 18.17
N GLN A 147 9.44 5.89 19.12
CA GLN A 147 8.21 5.85 19.91
C GLN A 147 6.98 6.21 19.07
N MET A 148 7.09 7.17 18.16
CA MET A 148 6.03 7.49 17.21
C MET A 148 5.74 6.32 16.26
N ALA A 149 6.78 5.68 15.72
CA ALA A 149 6.62 4.50 14.89
C ALA A 149 5.92 3.35 15.64
N ALA A 150 6.30 3.09 16.90
CA ALA A 150 5.67 2.07 17.73
C ALA A 150 4.19 2.38 18.01
N LEU A 151 3.85 3.65 18.29
CA LEU A 151 2.48 4.10 18.49
C LEU A 151 1.65 3.91 17.22
N LEU A 152 2.17 4.31 16.08
CA LEU A 152 1.53 4.16 14.78
C LEU A 152 1.28 2.70 14.42
N ILE A 153 2.31 1.83 14.58
CA ILE A 153 2.18 0.39 14.30
C ILE A 153 1.13 -0.25 15.21
N SER A 154 1.10 0.12 16.49
CA SER A 154 0.11 -0.40 17.45
C SER A 154 -1.31 0.01 17.07
N MET A 155 -1.49 1.25 16.63
CA MET A 155 -2.78 1.80 16.21
C MET A 155 -3.28 1.14 14.93
N ILE A 156 -2.50 1.22 13.86
CA ILE A 156 -2.88 0.69 12.54
C ILE A 156 -2.90 -0.83 12.55
N GLY A 157 -1.93 -1.47 13.23
CA GLY A 157 -1.84 -2.93 13.30
C GLY A 157 -3.08 -3.60 13.87
N GLY A 158 -3.74 -2.99 14.86
CA GLY A 158 -5.01 -3.49 15.40
C GLY A 158 -6.13 -3.47 14.36
N TRP A 159 -6.23 -2.38 13.60
CA TRP A 159 -7.22 -2.26 12.53
C TRP A 159 -6.95 -3.22 11.36
N ILE A 160 -5.69 -3.33 10.92
CA ILE A 160 -5.26 -4.28 9.90
C ILE A 160 -5.60 -5.71 10.30
N PHE A 161 -5.27 -6.09 11.54
CA PHE A 161 -5.57 -7.43 12.06
C PHE A 161 -7.07 -7.72 12.02
N TYR A 162 -7.89 -6.74 12.44
CA TYR A 162 -9.34 -6.86 12.38
C TYR A 162 -9.84 -7.08 10.94
N ILE A 163 -9.44 -6.24 9.98
CA ILE A 163 -9.84 -6.38 8.58
C ILE A 163 -9.46 -7.76 8.03
N HIS A 164 -8.23 -8.21 8.26
CA HIS A 164 -7.78 -9.52 7.80
C HIS A 164 -8.60 -10.67 8.40
N LYS A 165 -8.93 -10.61 9.68
CA LYS A 165 -9.71 -11.64 10.36
C LYS A 165 -11.14 -11.69 9.86
N VAL A 166 -11.82 -10.55 9.77
CA VAL A 166 -13.22 -10.48 9.33
C VAL A 166 -13.39 -10.90 7.87
N GLN A 167 -12.38 -10.63 7.02
CA GLN A 167 -12.44 -11.08 5.62
C GLN A 167 -12.17 -12.57 5.42
N GLN A 168 -11.57 -13.25 6.40
CA GLN A 168 -11.14 -14.65 6.28
C GLN A 168 -12.00 -15.66 7.06
N ASP A 169 -12.79 -15.23 8.04
CA ASP A 169 -13.43 -16.13 9.01
C ASP A 169 -14.96 -15.93 9.13
N ALA A 170 -15.67 -17.05 9.26
CA ALA A 170 -17.11 -17.08 9.58
C ALA A 170 -17.43 -16.56 11.01
N THR A 171 -16.44 -16.13 11.78
CA THR A 171 -16.59 -15.46 13.08
C THR A 171 -16.93 -13.96 12.97
N ALA A 172 -17.16 -13.48 11.75
CA ALA A 172 -17.58 -12.11 11.46
C ALA A 172 -18.82 -11.65 12.26
N ASP A 173 -19.69 -12.59 12.65
CA ASP A 173 -20.88 -12.30 13.46
C ASP A 173 -20.58 -11.79 14.87
N MET A 174 -19.35 -11.98 15.39
CA MET A 174 -18.98 -11.53 16.73
C MET A 174 -18.44 -10.09 16.79
N LEU A 175 -18.01 -9.56 15.65
CA LEU A 175 -17.34 -8.26 15.57
C LEU A 175 -17.94 -7.44 14.43
N ASP A 176 -19.04 -6.75 14.72
CA ASP A 176 -19.64 -5.82 13.79
C ASP A 176 -18.63 -4.72 13.40
N ARG A 177 -18.49 -4.49 12.08
CA ARG A 177 -17.51 -3.58 11.50
C ARG A 177 -17.65 -2.16 12.04
N ASP A 178 -18.88 -1.67 12.07
CA ASP A 178 -19.12 -0.28 12.44
C ASP A 178 -18.88 -0.06 13.93
N THR A 179 -19.22 -1.03 14.75
CA THR A 179 -18.90 -1.04 16.20
C THR A 179 -17.38 -1.08 16.42
N MET A 180 -16.66 -1.92 15.68
CA MET A 180 -15.20 -2.01 15.80
C MET A 180 -14.51 -0.71 15.34
N LEU A 181 -14.98 -0.12 14.26
CA LEU A 181 -14.44 1.15 13.74
C LEU A 181 -14.67 2.28 14.76
N ASP A 182 -15.86 2.35 15.31
CA ASP A 182 -16.22 3.37 16.31
C ASP A 182 -15.40 3.25 17.59
N GLU A 183 -15.32 2.04 18.17
CA GLU A 183 -14.53 1.75 19.36
C GLU A 183 -13.03 2.01 19.13
N TRP A 184 -12.50 1.56 18.01
CA TRP A 184 -11.10 1.76 17.66
C TRP A 184 -10.77 3.26 17.52
N ALA A 185 -11.56 4.00 16.74
CA ALA A 185 -11.34 5.42 16.49
C ALA A 185 -11.50 6.24 17.78
N THR A 186 -12.53 5.94 18.60
CA THR A 186 -12.79 6.63 19.86
C THR A 186 -11.65 6.43 20.86
N ARG A 187 -11.17 5.19 21.03
CA ARG A 187 -10.07 4.87 21.95
C ARG A 187 -8.76 5.52 21.52
N TRP A 188 -8.42 5.44 20.24
CA TRP A 188 -7.18 6.04 19.75
C TRP A 188 -7.24 7.57 19.75
N ALA A 189 -8.38 8.17 19.42
CA ALA A 189 -8.55 9.61 19.56
C ALA A 189 -8.31 10.06 21.03
N SER A 190 -8.92 9.38 21.99
CA SER A 190 -8.70 9.67 23.41
C SER A 190 -7.22 9.56 23.82
N ILE A 191 -6.49 8.59 23.28
CA ILE A 191 -5.05 8.43 23.54
C ILE A 191 -4.25 9.54 22.86
N LEU A 192 -4.55 9.86 21.60
CA LEU A 192 -3.80 10.83 20.82
C LEU A 192 -4.02 12.26 21.28
N ASP A 193 -5.20 12.58 21.76
CA ASP A 193 -5.58 13.92 22.27
C ASP A 193 -5.18 14.12 23.74
N SER A 194 -4.79 13.05 24.46
CA SER A 194 -4.29 13.18 25.82
C SER A 194 -2.92 13.87 25.83
N ALA A 195 -2.83 15.01 26.48
CA ALA A 195 -1.53 15.58 26.88
C ALA A 195 -0.96 14.71 28.01
N ASN A 196 0.26 14.21 27.84
CA ASN A 196 1.02 13.54 28.92
C ASN A 196 1.31 14.52 30.06
#